data_a77cf2ffe3ee0cb72dbfae4de4ce09be
#
_entry.id   a77cf2ffe3ee0cb72dbfae4de4ce09be
#
_cell.length_a   1.000
_cell.length_b   1.000
_cell.length_c   1.000
_cell.angle_alpha   90.00
_cell.angle_beta   90.00
_cell.angle_gamma   90.00
#
_symmetry.space_group_name_H-M   'P 1'
#
loop_
_entity.id
_entity.type
_entity.pdbx_description
1 polymer ?
#
loop_
_entity_poly.entity_id
_entity_poly.type
_entity_poly.pdbx_seq_one_letter_code
_entity_poly.pdbx_strand_id
1 'polypeptide(L)'
;LLKLDELGHDMPTFYKYFEEYTGIPVDSIPMNDPKVYSLLTSPEALGVTPEQIDSQTGTFGIPEMGTNFVRGMLVEARPKNFSELIQISGLSHGTDVWTGNADELIRSGTCTIAEVIGCRDSIMLYLLRKGLEPKMAFDIMEAVRKGKVAKGGFQPGWEEAMREHEVPDWYIESCRKIKYMFPKAHAVAYLMSAIRLMWYKIYKPQAFYAVYFTVRGDDIDYEAAIGGAAVARAHMEAVKRRLKEEKNAKDEDVLVSLQLVNEMLSRGYEFLPIELGKSLGSKYVVEDDKVRLPFSALKGLGGAAADALERVTIHGEEYISVEELQQASGVGSSILDRLRQVGALGDLPESSQVSFF
;
A
#
# COMPACT_ATOMS: atom_id res chain seq x y z
N LEU A 1 -3.07 37.00 0.52
CA LEU A 1 -3.99 35.86 0.63
C LEU A 1 -3.25 34.64 1.10
N LEU A 2 -3.68 34.05 2.21
CA LEU A 2 -3.19 32.77 2.69
C LEU A 2 -3.95 31.69 1.90
N LYS A 3 -3.19 30.82 1.19
CA LYS A 3 -3.73 29.61 0.56
C LYS A 3 -3.44 28.44 1.46
N LEU A 4 -4.48 27.75 1.93
CA LEU A 4 -4.35 26.48 2.65
C LEU A 4 -4.69 25.36 1.67
N ASP A 5 -3.80 24.41 1.53
CA ASP A 5 -4.04 23.17 0.79
C ASP A 5 -4.33 22.06 1.83
N GLU A 6 -5.58 21.62 1.88
CA GLU A 6 -6.00 20.49 2.72
C GLU A 6 -6.05 19.24 1.86
N LEU A 7 -5.11 18.32 2.11
CA LEU A 7 -5.05 17.05 1.42
C LEU A 7 -5.62 15.94 2.31
N GLY A 8 -6.69 15.31 1.84
CA GLY A 8 -7.25 14.13 2.49
C GLY A 8 -6.30 12.94 2.37
N HIS A 9 -6.15 12.17 3.45
CA HIS A 9 -5.36 10.94 3.47
C HIS A 9 -6.02 9.90 4.37
N ASP A 10 -5.94 8.61 3.99
CA ASP A 10 -6.53 7.50 4.73
C ASP A 10 -5.68 7.02 5.93
N MET A 11 -4.44 7.48 6.07
CA MET A 11 -3.56 7.07 7.17
C MET A 11 -4.12 7.31 8.57
N PRO A 12 -4.80 8.42 8.90
CA PRO A 12 -5.43 8.57 10.21
C PRO A 12 -6.49 7.49 10.50
N THR A 13 -7.21 7.03 9.47
CA THR A 13 -8.17 5.93 9.59
C THR A 13 -7.46 4.59 9.87
N PHE A 14 -6.35 4.31 9.17
CA PHE A 14 -5.51 3.16 9.48
C PHE A 14 -5.05 3.16 10.93
N TYR A 15 -4.51 4.27 11.41
CA TYR A 15 -4.01 4.42 12.77
C TYR A 15 -5.09 4.18 13.81
N LYS A 16 -6.26 4.81 13.63
CA LYS A 16 -7.41 4.60 14.51
C LYS A 16 -7.79 3.12 14.61
N TYR A 17 -7.90 2.42 13.48
CA TYR A 17 -8.24 1.01 13.49
C TYR A 17 -7.13 0.13 14.06
N PHE A 18 -5.86 0.41 13.78
CA PHE A 18 -4.76 -0.34 14.42
C PHE A 18 -4.79 -0.22 15.95
N GLU A 19 -4.98 0.97 16.47
CA GLU A 19 -5.11 1.18 17.92
C GLU A 19 -6.35 0.47 18.49
N GLU A 20 -7.48 0.53 17.78
CA GLU A 20 -8.72 -0.15 18.17
C GLU A 20 -8.56 -1.69 18.21
N TYR A 21 -7.94 -2.28 17.17
CA TYR A 21 -7.77 -3.74 17.08
C TYR A 21 -6.68 -4.30 17.99
N THR A 22 -5.65 -3.53 18.29
CA THR A 22 -4.45 -4.04 18.98
C THR A 22 -4.25 -3.48 20.38
N GLY A 23 -4.87 -2.35 20.72
CA GLY A 23 -4.60 -1.62 21.94
C GLY A 23 -3.21 -0.98 21.99
N ILE A 24 -2.46 -0.98 20.88
CA ILE A 24 -1.08 -0.48 20.81
C ILE A 24 -1.10 0.91 20.15
N PRO A 25 -0.66 1.97 20.87
CA PRO A 25 -0.55 3.31 20.29
C PRO A 25 0.43 3.33 19.12
N VAL A 26 0.05 3.90 17.97
CA VAL A 26 0.91 3.94 16.78
C VAL A 26 2.21 4.70 17.01
N ASP A 27 2.22 5.67 17.92
CA ASP A 27 3.41 6.44 18.26
C ASP A 27 4.42 5.66 19.12
N SER A 28 4.00 4.53 19.71
CA SER A 28 4.89 3.62 20.46
C SER A 28 5.69 2.68 19.58
N ILE A 29 5.38 2.62 18.26
CA ILE A 29 6.04 1.71 17.32
C ILE A 29 7.49 2.15 17.10
N PRO A 30 8.49 1.25 17.30
CA PRO A 30 9.88 1.57 17.08
C PRO A 30 10.20 1.81 15.62
N MET A 31 10.96 2.87 15.33
CA MET A 31 11.31 3.31 13.98
C MET A 31 12.59 2.65 13.44
N ASN A 32 13.26 1.81 14.23
CA ASN A 32 14.57 1.25 13.93
C ASN A 32 14.64 -0.28 14.06
N ASP A 33 13.49 -0.96 13.96
CA ASP A 33 13.44 -2.42 14.05
C ASP A 33 14.04 -3.07 12.78
N PRO A 34 15.16 -3.82 12.89
CA PRO A 34 15.83 -4.44 11.74
C PRO A 34 14.93 -5.42 10.98
N LYS A 35 14.01 -6.10 11.69
CA LYS A 35 13.07 -7.04 11.08
C LYS A 35 12.08 -6.32 10.18
N VAL A 36 11.67 -5.11 10.53
CA VAL A 36 10.82 -4.26 9.69
C VAL A 36 11.57 -3.87 8.41
N TYR A 37 12.82 -3.42 8.53
CA TYR A 37 13.63 -3.06 7.35
C TYR A 37 13.93 -4.25 6.45
N SER A 38 14.00 -5.48 6.97
CA SER A 38 14.22 -6.67 6.13
C SER A 38 13.12 -6.88 5.10
N LEU A 39 11.89 -6.41 5.35
CA LEU A 39 10.79 -6.48 4.39
C LEU A 39 11.03 -5.71 3.08
N LEU A 40 11.92 -4.73 3.10
CA LEU A 40 12.27 -3.96 1.92
C LEU A 40 12.99 -4.80 0.85
N THR A 41 13.64 -5.90 1.25
CA THR A 41 14.45 -6.73 0.36
C THR A 41 14.16 -8.22 0.42
N SER A 42 13.31 -8.67 1.35
CA SER A 42 12.90 -10.07 1.50
C SER A 42 11.53 -10.17 2.19
N PRO A 43 10.66 -11.11 1.80
CA PRO A 43 9.42 -11.39 2.53
C PRO A 43 9.58 -12.39 3.68
N GLU A 44 10.78 -12.92 3.92
CA GLU A 44 11.02 -14.00 4.89
C GLU A 44 10.59 -13.66 6.32
N ALA A 45 10.69 -12.38 6.72
CA ALA A 45 10.21 -11.93 8.03
C ALA A 45 8.69 -12.08 8.22
N LEU A 46 7.94 -12.29 7.13
CA LEU A 46 6.52 -12.61 7.15
C LEU A 46 6.26 -14.14 7.24
N GLY A 47 7.31 -14.97 7.19
CA GLY A 47 7.19 -16.43 7.18
C GLY A 47 6.85 -17.02 5.82
N VAL A 48 7.10 -16.32 4.72
CA VAL A 48 6.85 -16.74 3.34
C VAL A 48 8.09 -16.57 2.47
N THR A 49 8.14 -17.33 1.36
CA THR A 49 9.19 -17.18 0.35
C THR A 49 8.75 -16.25 -0.78
N PRO A 50 9.71 -15.68 -1.55
CA PRO A 50 9.38 -14.89 -2.73
C PRO A 50 8.48 -15.60 -3.74
N GLU A 51 8.64 -16.91 -3.92
CA GLU A 51 7.86 -17.72 -4.86
C GLU A 51 6.41 -17.89 -4.40
N GLN A 52 6.17 -17.98 -3.08
CA GLN A 52 4.82 -18.12 -2.53
C GLN A 52 3.96 -16.90 -2.77
N ILE A 53 4.56 -15.70 -2.72
CA ILE A 53 3.83 -14.45 -2.85
C ILE A 53 4.11 -13.70 -4.15
N ASP A 54 4.99 -14.23 -5.00
CA ASP A 54 5.43 -13.59 -6.26
C ASP A 54 5.99 -12.18 -6.02
N SER A 55 6.85 -12.04 -5.01
CA SER A 55 7.51 -10.78 -4.66
C SER A 55 8.82 -11.01 -3.91
N GLN A 56 9.87 -10.29 -4.32
CA GLN A 56 11.15 -10.25 -3.62
C GLN A 56 11.11 -9.39 -2.33
N THR A 57 10.02 -8.66 -2.10
CA THR A 57 9.83 -7.79 -0.93
C THR A 57 8.59 -8.20 -0.14
N GLY A 58 8.55 -7.87 1.15
CA GLY A 58 7.37 -8.05 2.01
C GLY A 58 6.46 -6.82 2.08
N THR A 59 6.48 -5.95 1.07
CA THR A 59 5.89 -4.60 1.16
C THR A 59 4.51 -4.45 0.50
N PHE A 60 3.83 -5.53 0.12
CA PHE A 60 2.45 -5.43 -0.35
C PHE A 60 1.55 -4.71 0.66
N GLY A 61 0.71 -3.81 0.18
CA GLY A 61 -0.21 -3.03 1.01
C GLY A 61 0.45 -1.93 1.86
N ILE A 62 1.77 -1.76 1.76
CA ILE A 62 2.48 -0.71 2.47
C ILE A 62 2.50 0.57 1.62
N PRO A 63 1.97 1.70 2.13
CA PRO A 63 2.05 2.98 1.44
C PRO A 63 3.48 3.31 1.04
N GLU A 64 3.65 3.96 -0.09
CA GLU A 64 4.95 4.34 -0.68
C GLU A 64 5.82 3.17 -1.15
N MET A 65 5.70 1.96 -0.57
CA MET A 65 6.61 0.82 -0.77
C MET A 65 5.97 -0.36 -1.51
N GLY A 66 4.66 -0.33 -1.74
CA GLY A 66 3.90 -1.49 -2.25
C GLY A 66 3.73 -1.57 -3.76
N THR A 67 3.97 -0.49 -4.52
CA THR A 67 3.80 -0.48 -5.98
C THR A 67 4.88 -1.29 -6.70
N ASN A 68 4.57 -1.83 -7.88
CA ASN A 68 5.53 -2.59 -8.69
C ASN A 68 6.83 -1.79 -8.95
N PHE A 69 6.68 -0.50 -9.26
CA PHE A 69 7.82 0.38 -9.53
C PHE A 69 8.74 0.49 -8.32
N VAL A 70 8.19 0.84 -7.15
CA VAL A 70 8.99 1.02 -5.93
C VAL A 70 9.56 -0.31 -5.45
N ARG A 71 8.83 -1.42 -5.53
CA ARG A 71 9.38 -2.75 -5.19
C ARG A 71 10.58 -3.11 -6.08
N GLY A 72 10.54 -2.76 -7.36
CA GLY A 72 11.70 -2.88 -8.25
C GLY A 72 12.91 -2.06 -7.76
N MET A 73 12.67 -0.80 -7.36
CA MET A 73 13.71 0.05 -6.79
C MET A 73 14.31 -0.52 -5.50
N LEU A 74 13.46 -1.06 -4.61
CA LEU A 74 13.91 -1.68 -3.35
C LEU A 74 14.81 -2.90 -3.60
N VAL A 75 14.48 -3.73 -4.57
CA VAL A 75 15.30 -4.90 -4.95
C VAL A 75 16.65 -4.48 -5.52
N GLU A 76 16.68 -3.43 -6.33
CA GLU A 76 17.90 -2.93 -6.98
C GLU A 76 18.80 -2.14 -6.01
N ALA A 77 18.23 -1.20 -5.28
CA ALA A 77 19.00 -0.31 -4.39
C ALA A 77 19.27 -0.89 -3.00
N ARG A 78 18.48 -1.85 -2.53
CA ARG A 78 18.61 -2.56 -1.26
C ARG A 78 18.83 -1.65 -0.04
N PRO A 79 17.91 -0.72 0.24
CA PRO A 79 18.04 0.21 1.37
C PRO A 79 18.02 -0.55 2.71
N LYS A 80 18.85 -0.11 3.66
CA LYS A 80 19.07 -0.79 4.95
C LYS A 80 18.60 0.03 6.16
N ASN A 81 18.31 1.29 5.96
CA ASN A 81 17.99 2.22 7.03
C ASN A 81 17.03 3.32 6.56
N PHE A 82 16.54 4.11 7.51
CA PHE A 82 15.58 5.18 7.23
C PHE A 82 16.10 6.24 6.27
N SER A 83 17.39 6.59 6.38
CA SER A 83 18.00 7.61 5.50
C SER A 83 18.01 7.16 4.03
N GLU A 84 18.37 5.89 3.79
CA GLU A 84 18.35 5.31 2.44
C GLU A 84 16.91 5.15 1.92
N LEU A 85 15.96 4.87 2.80
CA LEU A 85 14.55 4.79 2.44
C LEU A 85 13.99 6.17 2.03
N ILE A 86 14.43 7.25 2.66
CA ILE A 86 14.12 8.62 2.24
C ILE A 86 14.61 8.88 0.80
N GLN A 87 15.78 8.38 0.44
CA GLN A 87 16.28 8.48 -0.93
C GLN A 87 15.35 7.76 -1.91
N ILE A 88 14.95 6.51 -1.60
CA ILE A 88 13.98 5.75 -2.42
C ILE A 88 12.68 6.53 -2.62
N SER A 89 12.10 7.08 -1.56
CA SER A 89 10.87 7.87 -1.66
C SER A 89 11.05 9.10 -2.55
N GLY A 90 12.14 9.84 -2.37
CA GLY A 90 12.44 10.98 -3.21
C GLY A 90 12.63 10.62 -4.69
N LEU A 91 13.32 9.52 -4.96
CA LEU A 91 13.56 9.00 -6.31
C LEU A 91 12.26 8.50 -6.99
N SER A 92 11.34 7.92 -6.23
CA SER A 92 10.07 7.39 -6.76
C SER A 92 9.08 8.47 -7.16
N HIS A 93 9.14 9.64 -6.53
CA HIS A 93 8.22 10.77 -6.76
C HIS A 93 8.78 11.87 -7.65
N GLY A 94 10.05 11.78 -8.01
CA GLY A 94 10.68 12.73 -8.93
C GLY A 94 10.50 12.36 -10.40
N THR A 95 10.88 13.27 -11.29
CA THR A 95 10.88 13.04 -12.74
C THR A 95 12.31 13.00 -13.24
N ASP A 96 12.69 11.93 -13.95
CA ASP A 96 14.03 11.67 -14.48
C ASP A 96 15.13 11.67 -13.38
N VAL A 97 14.78 11.16 -12.22
CA VAL A 97 15.69 11.01 -11.08
C VAL A 97 16.11 9.56 -10.85
N TRP A 98 15.25 8.58 -11.12
CA TRP A 98 15.55 7.16 -11.00
C TRP A 98 15.95 6.56 -12.33
N THR A 99 15.02 6.36 -13.25
CA THR A 99 15.24 5.67 -14.53
C THR A 99 16.18 6.45 -15.43
N GLY A 100 17.26 5.82 -15.88
CA GLY A 100 18.28 6.43 -16.71
C GLY A 100 19.18 7.44 -15.95
N ASN A 101 19.11 7.46 -14.64
CA ASN A 101 19.89 8.34 -13.77
C ASN A 101 20.44 7.57 -12.56
N ALA A 102 19.75 7.59 -11.41
CA ALA A 102 20.24 6.95 -10.19
C ALA A 102 20.36 5.42 -10.33
N ASP A 103 19.45 4.76 -11.04
CA ASP A 103 19.51 3.33 -11.32
C ASP A 103 20.80 2.92 -12.08
N GLU A 104 21.19 3.69 -13.09
CA GLU A 104 22.42 3.45 -13.84
C GLU A 104 23.67 3.66 -12.98
N LEU A 105 23.68 4.71 -12.14
CA LEU A 105 24.79 5.02 -11.24
C LEU A 105 25.00 3.95 -10.18
N ILE A 106 23.91 3.42 -9.61
CA ILE A 106 23.94 2.34 -8.61
C ILE A 106 24.38 1.02 -9.27
N ARG A 107 23.79 0.68 -10.42
CA ARG A 107 24.08 -0.56 -11.15
C ARG A 107 25.52 -0.63 -11.65
N SER A 108 26.07 0.50 -12.08
CA SER A 108 27.48 0.60 -12.50
C SER A 108 28.48 0.63 -11.33
N GLY A 109 27.98 0.75 -10.09
CA GLY A 109 28.85 0.90 -8.91
C GLY A 109 29.52 2.26 -8.80
N THR A 110 29.05 3.28 -9.56
CA THR A 110 29.57 4.64 -9.49
C THR A 110 29.32 5.30 -8.16
N CYS A 111 28.12 5.04 -7.57
CA CYS A 111 27.76 5.46 -6.24
C CYS A 111 26.72 4.50 -5.62
N THR A 112 26.44 4.69 -4.35
CA THR A 112 25.43 3.91 -3.60
C THR A 112 24.12 4.68 -3.47
N ILE A 113 23.06 4.01 -3.01
CA ILE A 113 21.77 4.66 -2.68
C ILE A 113 21.93 5.81 -1.67
N ALA A 114 22.91 5.76 -0.79
CA ALA A 114 23.18 6.82 0.18
C ALA A 114 23.77 8.10 -0.45
N GLU A 115 24.40 7.98 -1.64
CA GLU A 115 25.12 9.06 -2.29
C GLU A 115 24.35 9.71 -3.44
N VAL A 116 23.35 9.00 -4.02
CA VAL A 116 22.54 9.53 -5.14
C VAL A 116 21.74 10.77 -4.74
N ILE A 117 21.32 11.53 -5.74
CA ILE A 117 20.45 12.69 -5.56
C ILE A 117 19.00 12.22 -5.41
N GLY A 118 18.54 11.95 -4.18
CA GLY A 118 17.20 11.46 -3.91
C GLY A 118 16.16 12.55 -3.71
N CYS A 119 16.49 13.67 -3.09
CA CYS A 119 15.58 14.79 -2.88
C CYS A 119 16.27 16.14 -3.04
N ARG A 120 15.46 17.20 -3.23
CA ARG A 120 16.00 18.55 -3.50
C ARG A 120 16.91 19.06 -2.39
N ASP A 121 16.55 18.80 -1.15
CA ASP A 121 17.31 19.27 0.02
C ASP A 121 18.72 18.67 0.07
N SER A 122 18.89 17.46 -0.48
CA SER A 122 20.19 16.79 -0.57
C SER A 122 21.18 17.54 -1.47
N ILE A 123 20.71 18.17 -2.55
CA ILE A 123 21.56 18.95 -3.46
C ILE A 123 22.17 20.12 -2.70
N MET A 124 21.35 20.94 -2.06
CA MET A 124 21.82 22.09 -1.32
C MET A 124 22.81 21.70 -0.22
N LEU A 125 22.47 20.71 0.59
CA LEU A 125 23.34 20.25 1.68
C LEU A 125 24.67 19.66 1.19
N TYR A 126 24.65 18.92 0.07
CA TYR A 126 25.85 18.36 -0.52
C TYR A 126 26.79 19.48 -1.03
N LEU A 127 26.26 20.44 -1.77
CA LEU A 127 27.04 21.57 -2.28
C LEU A 127 27.60 22.46 -1.17
N LEU A 128 26.82 22.70 -0.10
CA LEU A 128 27.31 23.40 1.09
C LEU A 128 28.46 22.66 1.78
N ARG A 129 28.37 21.31 1.90
CA ARG A 129 29.46 20.49 2.48
C ARG A 129 30.72 20.50 1.60
N LYS A 130 30.55 20.66 0.32
CA LYS A 130 31.66 20.84 -0.63
C LYS A 130 32.28 22.26 -0.57
N GLY A 131 31.67 23.18 0.13
CA GLY A 131 32.17 24.52 0.35
C GLY A 131 31.67 25.58 -0.62
N LEU A 132 30.65 25.27 -1.45
CA LEU A 132 30.05 26.28 -2.30
C LEU A 132 29.38 27.38 -1.47
N GLU A 133 29.35 28.56 -2.01
CA GLU A 133 28.65 29.71 -1.42
C GLU A 133 27.20 29.40 -1.22
N PRO A 134 26.60 29.68 -0.02
CA PRO A 134 25.25 29.26 0.34
C PRO A 134 24.14 29.67 -0.62
N LYS A 135 24.23 30.91 -1.14
CA LYS A 135 23.24 31.38 -2.13
C LYS A 135 23.36 30.64 -3.45
N MET A 136 24.56 30.37 -3.90
CA MET A 136 24.79 29.59 -5.13
C MET A 136 24.30 28.16 -4.99
N ALA A 137 24.57 27.49 -3.85
CA ALA A 137 24.09 26.15 -3.56
C ALA A 137 22.55 26.08 -3.56
N PHE A 138 21.89 27.08 -2.99
CA PHE A 138 20.43 27.20 -3.02
C PHE A 138 19.90 27.44 -4.46
N ASP A 139 20.50 28.36 -5.20
CA ASP A 139 20.06 28.68 -6.56
C ASP A 139 20.24 27.50 -7.52
N ILE A 140 21.32 26.73 -7.40
CA ILE A 140 21.54 25.48 -8.14
C ILE A 140 20.45 24.47 -7.78
N MET A 141 20.20 24.22 -6.49
CA MET A 141 19.16 23.31 -6.04
C MET A 141 17.78 23.71 -6.60
N GLU A 142 17.43 24.98 -6.54
CA GLU A 142 16.16 25.51 -7.07
C GLU A 142 16.04 25.35 -8.60
N ALA A 143 17.12 25.52 -9.33
CA ALA A 143 17.14 25.35 -10.77
C ALA A 143 17.01 23.87 -11.16
N VAL A 144 17.71 22.96 -10.46
CA VAL A 144 17.66 21.53 -10.70
C VAL A 144 16.26 20.99 -10.38
N ARG A 145 15.72 21.26 -9.19
CA ARG A 145 14.40 20.72 -8.78
C ARG A 145 13.25 21.15 -9.69
N LYS A 146 13.36 22.28 -10.35
CA LYS A 146 12.36 22.82 -11.30
C LYS A 146 12.61 22.40 -12.74
N GLY A 147 13.62 21.58 -12.98
CA GLY A 147 14.01 21.14 -14.33
C GLY A 147 14.57 22.25 -15.22
N LYS A 148 14.98 23.38 -14.65
CA LYS A 148 15.58 24.48 -15.44
C LYS A 148 16.93 24.08 -16.01
N VAL A 149 17.74 23.36 -15.23
CA VAL A 149 19.03 22.85 -15.67
C VAL A 149 18.88 21.83 -16.81
N ALA A 150 17.89 20.92 -16.69
CA ALA A 150 17.60 19.94 -17.73
C ALA A 150 17.17 20.58 -19.06
N LYS A 151 16.50 21.74 -19.01
CA LYS A 151 16.03 22.45 -20.21
C LYS A 151 17.04 23.39 -20.81
N GLY A 152 17.82 24.10 -19.98
CA GLY A 152 18.67 25.22 -20.43
C GLY A 152 20.11 25.16 -19.95
N GLY A 153 20.52 24.09 -19.25
CA GLY A 153 21.85 23.99 -18.67
C GLY A 153 22.01 24.78 -17.36
N PHE A 154 23.19 24.69 -16.79
CA PHE A 154 23.60 25.52 -15.65
C PHE A 154 23.82 26.97 -16.04
N GLN A 155 23.64 27.89 -15.11
CA GLN A 155 24.04 29.29 -15.36
C GLN A 155 25.58 29.41 -15.43
N PRO A 156 26.08 30.43 -16.13
CA PRO A 156 27.55 30.66 -16.23
C PRO A 156 28.18 30.70 -14.82
N GLY A 157 29.32 30.01 -14.70
CA GLY A 157 30.12 29.94 -13.47
C GLY A 157 29.64 28.88 -12.44
N TRP A 158 28.43 28.29 -12.55
CA TRP A 158 27.97 27.31 -11.58
C TRP A 158 28.68 25.97 -11.70
N GLU A 159 28.89 25.52 -12.92
CA GLU A 159 29.58 24.27 -13.20
C GLU A 159 31.06 24.32 -12.86
N GLU A 160 31.70 25.42 -13.20
CA GLU A 160 33.08 25.70 -12.84
C GLU A 160 33.26 25.70 -11.31
N ALA A 161 32.38 26.41 -10.58
CA ALA A 161 32.39 26.42 -9.12
C ALA A 161 32.21 25.03 -8.51
N MET A 162 31.29 24.21 -9.05
CA MET A 162 31.12 22.84 -8.58
C MET A 162 32.40 22.02 -8.80
N ARG A 163 33.06 22.11 -9.94
CA ARG A 163 34.32 21.40 -10.21
C ARG A 163 35.49 21.91 -9.35
N GLU A 164 35.60 23.20 -9.13
CA GLU A 164 36.58 23.79 -8.21
C GLU A 164 36.45 23.29 -6.79
N HIS A 165 35.21 22.94 -6.35
CA HIS A 165 34.91 22.35 -5.06
C HIS A 165 34.83 20.83 -5.08
N GLU A 166 35.45 20.19 -6.07
CA GLU A 166 35.55 18.73 -6.20
C GLU A 166 34.18 18.00 -6.20
N VAL A 167 33.14 18.60 -6.80
CA VAL A 167 31.89 17.91 -7.09
C VAL A 167 32.14 16.95 -8.27
N PRO A 168 31.87 15.64 -8.13
CA PRO A 168 32.13 14.67 -9.17
C PRO A 168 31.31 14.94 -10.46
N ASP A 169 31.89 14.66 -11.62
CA ASP A 169 31.18 14.82 -12.89
C ASP A 169 29.88 14.04 -12.97
N TRP A 170 29.82 12.81 -12.42
CA TRP A 170 28.59 12.06 -12.39
C TRP A 170 27.45 12.76 -11.61
N TYR A 171 27.79 13.53 -10.56
CA TYR A 171 26.83 14.30 -9.78
C TYR A 171 26.29 15.48 -10.60
N ILE A 172 27.16 16.17 -11.28
CA ILE A 172 26.81 17.30 -12.19
C ILE A 172 25.92 16.79 -13.33
N GLU A 173 26.28 15.67 -13.96
CA GLU A 173 25.47 15.04 -15.01
C GLU A 173 24.12 14.52 -14.50
N SER A 174 24.06 13.98 -13.28
CA SER A 174 22.80 13.61 -12.65
C SER A 174 21.86 14.81 -12.48
N CYS A 175 22.40 15.96 -12.03
CA CYS A 175 21.64 17.21 -11.95
C CYS A 175 21.09 17.67 -13.30
N ARG A 176 21.79 17.43 -14.42
CA ARG A 176 21.36 17.80 -15.79
C ARG A 176 20.16 17.00 -16.26
N LYS A 177 20.00 15.76 -15.78
CA LYS A 177 18.90 14.86 -16.17
C LYS A 177 17.60 15.20 -15.43
N ILE A 178 17.66 15.72 -14.20
CA ILE A 178 16.54 15.92 -13.30
C ILE A 178 15.56 16.98 -13.79
N LYS A 179 14.29 16.59 -13.93
CA LYS A 179 13.20 17.50 -14.33
C LYS A 179 12.34 17.97 -13.17
N TYR A 180 12.18 17.14 -12.15
CA TYR A 180 11.46 17.47 -10.93
C TYR A 180 11.97 16.68 -9.75
N MET A 181 12.09 17.34 -8.58
CA MET A 181 12.49 16.70 -7.33
C MET A 181 11.52 16.93 -6.19
N PHE A 182 11.39 15.89 -5.39
CA PHE A 182 10.50 15.80 -4.26
C PHE A 182 11.13 16.40 -2.98
N PRO A 183 10.33 17.06 -2.08
CA PRO A 183 10.86 17.60 -0.82
C PRO A 183 11.06 16.51 0.22
N LYS A 184 12.17 16.59 0.98
CA LYS A 184 12.56 15.60 1.99
C LYS A 184 11.54 15.50 3.14
N ALA A 185 11.03 16.61 3.63
CA ALA A 185 10.12 16.64 4.77
C ALA A 185 8.83 15.84 4.51
N HIS A 186 8.28 15.93 3.30
CA HIS A 186 7.12 15.17 2.89
C HIS A 186 7.41 13.66 2.86
N ALA A 187 8.55 13.26 2.26
CA ALA A 187 8.99 11.87 2.22
C ALA A 187 9.11 11.27 3.63
N VAL A 188 9.70 12.00 4.58
CA VAL A 188 9.87 11.56 5.97
C VAL A 188 8.53 11.21 6.62
N ALA A 189 7.52 12.09 6.49
CA ALA A 189 6.22 11.90 7.12
C ALA A 189 5.53 10.60 6.62
N TYR A 190 5.51 10.36 5.30
CA TYR A 190 4.88 9.17 4.72
C TYR A 190 5.67 7.89 5.01
N LEU A 191 6.99 7.96 5.05
CA LEU A 191 7.82 6.80 5.39
C LEU A 191 7.68 6.37 6.85
N MET A 192 7.49 7.31 7.78
CA MET A 192 7.16 6.95 9.17
C MET A 192 5.89 6.11 9.23
N SER A 193 4.87 6.48 8.45
CA SER A 193 3.64 5.69 8.34
C SER A 193 3.91 4.30 7.76
N ALA A 194 4.71 4.22 6.69
CA ALA A 194 5.07 2.94 6.08
C ALA A 194 5.77 1.99 7.07
N ILE A 195 6.72 2.48 7.86
CA ILE A 195 7.42 1.68 8.88
C ILE A 195 6.45 1.19 9.95
N ARG A 196 5.55 2.03 10.44
CA ARG A 196 4.52 1.64 11.41
C ARG A 196 3.64 0.52 10.86
N LEU A 197 3.17 0.63 9.63
CA LEU A 197 2.35 -0.40 9.00
C LEU A 197 3.13 -1.70 8.79
N MET A 198 4.39 -1.65 8.36
CA MET A 198 5.24 -2.83 8.25
C MET A 198 5.44 -3.52 9.60
N TRP A 199 5.54 -2.76 10.70
CA TRP A 199 5.62 -3.33 12.03
C TRP A 199 4.34 -4.09 12.40
N TYR A 200 3.15 -3.51 12.21
CA TYR A 200 1.88 -4.23 12.43
C TYR A 200 1.78 -5.47 11.54
N LYS A 201 2.22 -5.38 10.29
CA LYS A 201 2.21 -6.51 9.35
C LYS A 201 3.02 -7.70 9.86
N ILE A 202 4.13 -7.47 10.55
CA ILE A 202 4.97 -8.52 11.13
C ILE A 202 4.38 -9.01 12.46
N TYR A 203 4.07 -8.10 13.38
CA TYR A 203 3.82 -8.43 14.78
C TYR A 203 2.33 -8.56 15.13
N LYS A 204 1.44 -8.04 14.31
CA LYS A 204 -0.01 -8.10 14.47
C LYS A 204 -0.70 -8.39 13.12
N PRO A 205 -0.36 -9.52 12.49
CA PRO A 205 -0.76 -9.78 11.11
C PRO A 205 -2.27 -9.82 10.89
N GLN A 206 -3.05 -10.45 11.76
CA GLN A 206 -4.51 -10.49 11.60
C GLN A 206 -5.11 -9.08 11.64
N ALA A 207 -4.65 -8.25 12.59
CA ALA A 207 -5.06 -6.85 12.67
C ALA A 207 -4.61 -6.07 11.43
N PHE A 208 -3.39 -6.32 10.92
CA PHE A 208 -2.92 -5.67 9.70
C PHE A 208 -3.84 -5.94 8.51
N TYR A 209 -4.16 -7.19 8.23
CA TYR A 209 -5.04 -7.53 7.10
C TYR A 209 -6.48 -7.06 7.32
N ALA A 210 -7.03 -7.22 8.54
CA ALA A 210 -8.37 -6.73 8.86
C ALA A 210 -8.48 -5.21 8.66
N VAL A 211 -7.52 -4.44 9.13
CA VAL A 211 -7.49 -2.99 8.96
C VAL A 211 -7.27 -2.61 7.50
N TYR A 212 -6.33 -3.26 6.81
CA TYR A 212 -6.07 -2.98 5.40
C TYR A 212 -7.33 -3.14 4.56
N PHE A 213 -7.99 -4.30 4.66
CA PHE A 213 -9.19 -4.58 3.88
C PHE A 213 -10.41 -3.77 4.35
N THR A 214 -10.47 -3.33 5.61
CA THR A 214 -11.51 -2.39 6.06
C THR A 214 -11.37 -1.03 5.38
N VAL A 215 -10.15 -0.56 5.13
CA VAL A 215 -9.89 0.77 4.55
C VAL A 215 -9.80 0.72 3.02
N ARG A 216 -9.30 -0.38 2.45
CA ARG A 216 -9.00 -0.53 1.01
C ARG A 216 -9.47 -1.87 0.43
N GLY A 217 -10.55 -2.42 0.94
CA GLY A 217 -11.05 -3.75 0.56
C GLY A 217 -12.13 -3.75 -0.53
N ASP A 218 -12.42 -2.64 -1.19
CA ASP A 218 -13.50 -2.53 -2.18
C ASP A 218 -13.38 -3.52 -3.36
N ASP A 219 -12.16 -3.96 -3.65
CA ASP A 219 -11.83 -4.85 -4.77
C ASP A 219 -11.43 -6.26 -4.32
N ILE A 220 -11.82 -6.69 -3.11
CA ILE A 220 -11.52 -8.03 -2.66
C ILE A 220 -12.24 -9.08 -3.51
N ASP A 221 -11.51 -10.13 -3.86
CA ASP A 221 -12.05 -11.32 -4.51
C ASP A 221 -12.52 -12.31 -3.43
N TYR A 222 -13.84 -12.39 -3.19
CA TYR A 222 -14.43 -13.24 -2.18
C TYR A 222 -14.08 -14.72 -2.38
N GLU A 223 -14.15 -15.21 -3.63
CA GLU A 223 -13.85 -16.61 -3.94
C GLU A 223 -12.38 -16.93 -3.65
N ALA A 224 -11.47 -16.04 -4.02
CA ALA A 224 -10.06 -16.19 -3.72
C ALA A 224 -9.77 -16.17 -2.20
N ALA A 225 -10.44 -15.28 -1.47
CA ALA A 225 -10.26 -15.17 -0.01
C ALA A 225 -10.70 -16.45 0.72
N ILE A 226 -11.83 -17.05 0.34
CA ILE A 226 -12.35 -18.26 0.97
C ILE A 226 -11.77 -19.54 0.36
N GLY A 227 -11.42 -19.52 -0.94
CA GLY A 227 -10.91 -20.70 -1.66
C GLY A 227 -9.47 -21.09 -1.35
N GLY A 228 -8.74 -20.24 -0.63
CA GLY A 228 -7.36 -20.52 -0.23
C GLY A 228 -6.30 -20.07 -1.24
N ALA A 229 -5.03 -20.20 -0.87
CA ALA A 229 -3.89 -19.64 -1.60
C ALA A 229 -3.78 -20.14 -3.06
N ALA A 230 -4.18 -21.37 -3.35
CA ALA A 230 -4.15 -21.90 -4.71
C ALA A 230 -5.16 -21.18 -5.63
N VAL A 231 -6.37 -20.93 -5.12
CA VAL A 231 -7.41 -20.18 -5.85
C VAL A 231 -6.97 -18.74 -6.03
N ALA A 232 -6.45 -18.09 -4.98
CA ALA A 232 -5.95 -16.73 -5.05
C ALA A 232 -4.85 -16.58 -6.12
N ARG A 233 -3.88 -17.51 -6.17
CA ARG A 233 -2.85 -17.50 -7.22
C ARG A 233 -3.40 -17.70 -8.63
N ALA A 234 -4.38 -18.60 -8.81
CA ALA A 234 -5.02 -18.81 -10.11
C ALA A 234 -5.73 -17.53 -10.60
N HIS A 235 -6.44 -16.84 -9.71
CA HIS A 235 -7.10 -15.56 -10.01
C HIS A 235 -6.07 -14.45 -10.30
N MET A 236 -4.97 -14.36 -9.53
CA MET A 236 -3.86 -13.44 -9.83
C MET A 236 -3.31 -13.64 -11.24
N GLU A 237 -3.04 -14.87 -11.65
CA GLU A 237 -2.51 -15.16 -12.98
C GLU A 237 -3.52 -14.82 -14.09
N ALA A 238 -4.81 -15.01 -13.83
CA ALA A 238 -5.86 -14.60 -14.78
C ALA A 238 -5.90 -13.07 -14.95
N VAL A 239 -5.82 -12.30 -13.84
CA VAL A 239 -5.78 -10.84 -13.89
C VAL A 239 -4.51 -10.34 -14.57
N LYS A 240 -3.35 -10.91 -14.26
CA LYS A 240 -2.07 -10.55 -14.91
C LYS A 240 -2.11 -10.78 -16.43
N ARG A 241 -2.77 -11.84 -16.90
CA ARG A 241 -2.95 -12.09 -18.34
C ARG A 241 -3.79 -10.99 -18.98
N ARG A 242 -4.94 -10.61 -18.40
CA ARG A 242 -5.76 -9.51 -18.89
C ARG A 242 -4.99 -8.19 -18.95
N LEU A 243 -4.22 -7.87 -17.90
CA LEU A 243 -3.40 -6.64 -17.85
C LEU A 243 -2.27 -6.60 -18.89
N LYS A 244 -1.80 -7.77 -19.40
CA LYS A 244 -0.86 -7.84 -20.53
C LYS A 244 -1.53 -7.54 -21.87
N GLU A 245 -2.81 -7.91 -22.03
CA GLU A 245 -3.59 -7.67 -23.23
C GLU A 245 -4.08 -6.22 -23.25
N GLU A 246 -4.62 -5.73 -22.15
CA GLU A 246 -5.17 -4.39 -22.02
C GLU A 246 -4.93 -3.84 -20.61
N LYS A 247 -4.32 -2.67 -20.51
CA LYS A 247 -4.15 -1.97 -19.23
C LYS A 247 -5.49 -1.39 -18.77
N ASN A 248 -5.90 -1.78 -17.56
CA ASN A 248 -7.18 -1.42 -16.96
C ASN A 248 -6.98 -1.15 -15.47
N ALA A 249 -7.31 0.06 -15.02
CA ALA A 249 -7.15 0.48 -13.63
C ALA A 249 -7.90 -0.45 -12.65
N LYS A 250 -9.10 -0.92 -13.03
CA LYS A 250 -9.88 -1.85 -12.20
C LYS A 250 -9.16 -3.18 -11.98
N ASP A 251 -8.57 -3.75 -13.03
CA ASP A 251 -7.78 -4.99 -12.91
C ASP A 251 -6.47 -4.76 -12.15
N GLU A 252 -5.88 -3.55 -12.19
CA GLU A 252 -4.73 -3.20 -11.35
C GLU A 252 -5.11 -3.21 -9.86
N ASP A 253 -6.25 -2.62 -9.49
CA ASP A 253 -6.75 -2.61 -8.12
C ASP A 253 -7.09 -4.02 -7.62
N VAL A 254 -7.77 -4.83 -8.45
CA VAL A 254 -8.05 -6.25 -8.16
C VAL A 254 -6.76 -7.04 -7.96
N LEU A 255 -5.71 -6.80 -8.77
CA LEU A 255 -4.44 -7.48 -8.62
C LEU A 255 -3.77 -7.14 -7.27
N VAL A 256 -3.78 -5.88 -6.86
CA VAL A 256 -3.24 -5.45 -5.55
C VAL A 256 -3.96 -6.15 -4.41
N SER A 257 -5.29 -6.24 -4.47
CA SER A 257 -6.11 -6.95 -3.49
C SER A 257 -5.76 -8.44 -3.44
N LEU A 258 -5.71 -9.11 -4.59
CA LEU A 258 -5.35 -10.52 -4.70
C LEU A 258 -3.93 -10.83 -4.19
N GLN A 259 -2.96 -9.95 -4.42
CA GLN A 259 -1.60 -10.09 -3.90
C GLN A 259 -1.60 -10.15 -2.36
N LEU A 260 -2.39 -9.30 -1.70
CA LEU A 260 -2.52 -9.31 -0.24
C LEU A 260 -3.32 -10.50 0.28
N VAL A 261 -4.38 -10.92 -0.40
CA VAL A 261 -5.11 -12.15 -0.09
C VAL A 261 -4.16 -13.35 -0.17
N ASN A 262 -3.42 -13.49 -1.26
CA ASN A 262 -2.46 -14.59 -1.42
C ASN A 262 -1.35 -14.52 -0.35
N GLU A 263 -0.83 -13.37 -0.03
CA GLU A 263 0.18 -13.20 1.02
C GLU A 263 -0.36 -13.65 2.37
N MET A 264 -1.55 -13.19 2.79
CA MET A 264 -2.18 -13.58 4.03
C MET A 264 -2.38 -15.10 4.14
N LEU A 265 -2.94 -15.71 3.10
CA LEU A 265 -3.19 -17.15 3.04
C LEU A 265 -1.88 -17.97 2.99
N SER A 266 -0.86 -17.50 2.27
CA SER A 266 0.46 -18.15 2.23
C SER A 266 1.20 -18.08 3.56
N ARG A 267 0.91 -17.08 4.39
CA ARG A 267 1.39 -16.98 5.78
C ARG A 267 0.68 -17.92 6.75
N GLY A 268 -0.35 -18.65 6.30
CA GLY A 268 -1.14 -19.56 7.12
C GLY A 268 -2.30 -18.89 7.87
N TYR A 269 -2.62 -17.64 7.57
CA TYR A 269 -3.83 -16.98 8.08
C TYR A 269 -5.01 -17.25 7.18
N GLU A 270 -6.24 -17.21 7.74
CA GLU A 270 -7.46 -17.57 7.04
C GLU A 270 -8.50 -16.45 7.09
N PHE A 271 -9.32 -16.37 6.05
CA PHE A 271 -10.57 -15.62 6.10
C PHE A 271 -11.72 -16.51 6.58
N LEU A 272 -12.63 -15.92 7.36
CA LEU A 272 -13.93 -16.51 7.68
C LEU A 272 -14.99 -15.98 6.70
N PRO A 273 -15.92 -16.83 6.24
CA PRO A 273 -16.96 -16.44 5.30
C PRO A 273 -17.92 -15.40 5.92
N ILE A 274 -18.74 -14.80 5.07
CA ILE A 274 -19.85 -13.97 5.52
C ILE A 274 -20.85 -14.85 6.26
N GLU A 275 -21.30 -14.38 7.45
CA GLU A 275 -22.24 -15.08 8.32
C GLU A 275 -23.17 -14.05 8.99
N LEU A 276 -24.48 -14.31 8.96
CA LEU A 276 -25.47 -13.49 9.64
C LEU A 276 -25.18 -13.45 11.14
N GLY A 277 -25.32 -12.29 11.76
CA GLY A 277 -25.07 -12.11 13.18
C GLY A 277 -23.60 -11.99 13.59
N LYS A 278 -22.66 -12.22 12.67
CA LYS A 278 -21.21 -12.09 12.91
C LYS A 278 -20.53 -11.10 11.98
N SER A 279 -20.88 -11.11 10.70
CA SER A 279 -20.33 -10.19 9.72
C SER A 279 -20.88 -8.78 9.91
N LEU A 280 -19.98 -7.79 9.87
CA LEU A 280 -20.34 -6.37 9.84
C LEU A 280 -20.62 -5.89 8.41
N GLY A 281 -21.11 -4.67 8.25
CA GLY A 281 -21.41 -4.09 6.94
C GLY A 281 -20.18 -4.00 6.05
N SER A 282 -19.17 -3.24 6.48
CA SER A 282 -17.95 -2.98 5.71
C SER A 282 -16.64 -3.23 6.47
N LYS A 283 -16.72 -3.51 7.77
CA LYS A 283 -15.56 -3.67 8.64
C LYS A 283 -15.18 -5.15 8.78
N TYR A 284 -13.93 -5.48 8.47
CA TYR A 284 -13.37 -6.80 8.71
C TYR A 284 -13.10 -7.00 10.20
N VAL A 285 -13.37 -8.17 10.74
CA VAL A 285 -13.25 -8.46 12.19
C VAL A 285 -12.24 -9.58 12.41
N VAL A 286 -11.39 -9.43 13.43
CA VAL A 286 -10.53 -10.52 13.90
C VAL A 286 -11.34 -11.38 14.88
N GLU A 287 -11.54 -12.66 14.53
CA GLU A 287 -12.28 -13.66 15.28
C GLU A 287 -11.46 -14.96 15.33
N ASP A 288 -11.09 -15.43 16.51
CA ASP A 288 -10.31 -16.67 16.72
C ASP A 288 -9.04 -16.76 15.82
N ASP A 289 -8.25 -15.68 15.81
CA ASP A 289 -7.04 -15.54 15.00
C ASP A 289 -7.26 -15.57 13.46
N LYS A 290 -8.49 -15.49 13.00
CA LYS A 290 -8.91 -15.40 11.60
C LYS A 290 -9.53 -14.04 11.29
N VAL A 291 -9.73 -13.73 10.03
CA VAL A 291 -10.33 -12.45 9.58
C VAL A 291 -11.68 -12.71 8.93
N ARG A 292 -12.76 -12.28 9.59
CA ARG A 292 -14.12 -12.42 9.05
C ARG A 292 -14.38 -11.37 7.98
N LEU A 293 -14.91 -11.83 6.85
CA LEU A 293 -15.35 -11.00 5.75
C LEU A 293 -16.63 -10.23 6.09
N PRO A 294 -16.72 -8.93 5.79
CA PRO A 294 -17.94 -8.14 5.91
C PRO A 294 -18.92 -8.42 4.77
N PHE A 295 -20.14 -7.95 4.90
CA PHE A 295 -21.15 -8.06 3.83
C PHE A 295 -20.69 -7.37 2.54
N SER A 296 -20.00 -6.21 2.64
CA SER A 296 -19.48 -5.46 1.48
C SER A 296 -18.42 -6.22 0.67
N ALA A 297 -17.80 -7.27 1.21
CA ALA A 297 -16.86 -8.11 0.49
C ALA A 297 -17.54 -8.92 -0.64
N LEU A 298 -18.86 -9.03 -0.61
CA LEU A 298 -19.61 -9.72 -1.67
C LEU A 298 -19.89 -8.75 -2.82
N LYS A 299 -19.33 -9.04 -3.97
CA LYS A 299 -19.44 -8.16 -5.15
C LYS A 299 -20.90 -7.86 -5.49
N GLY A 300 -21.20 -6.56 -5.65
CA GLY A 300 -22.54 -6.05 -5.96
C GLY A 300 -23.41 -5.81 -4.73
N LEU A 301 -22.91 -6.02 -3.52
CA LEU A 301 -23.53 -5.62 -2.28
C LEU A 301 -22.97 -4.26 -1.87
N GLY A 302 -23.70 -3.18 -2.17
CA GLY A 302 -23.24 -1.82 -1.88
C GLY A 302 -23.31 -1.48 -0.38
N GLY A 303 -22.58 -0.45 0.04
CA GLY A 303 -22.44 -0.07 1.45
C GLY A 303 -23.78 0.09 2.19
N ALA A 304 -24.77 0.76 1.58
CA ALA A 304 -26.09 0.94 2.23
C ALA A 304 -26.82 -0.38 2.50
N ALA A 305 -26.68 -1.37 1.60
CA ALA A 305 -27.28 -2.69 1.81
C ALA A 305 -26.47 -3.51 2.85
N ALA A 306 -25.17 -3.38 2.86
CA ALA A 306 -24.29 -3.98 3.86
C ALA A 306 -24.62 -3.46 5.27
N ASP A 307 -24.76 -2.15 5.42
CA ASP A 307 -25.12 -1.49 6.68
C ASP A 307 -26.55 -1.88 7.13
N ALA A 308 -27.47 -2.06 6.18
CA ALA A 308 -28.82 -2.50 6.48
C ALA A 308 -28.83 -3.95 7.02
N LEU A 309 -28.07 -4.84 6.42
CA LEU A 309 -27.90 -6.23 6.89
C LEU A 309 -27.25 -6.28 8.27
N GLU A 310 -26.14 -5.54 8.49
CA GLU A 310 -25.50 -5.46 9.79
C GLU A 310 -26.50 -5.04 10.87
N ARG A 311 -27.20 -3.93 10.66
CA ARG A 311 -28.13 -3.35 11.63
C ARG A 311 -29.20 -4.34 12.10
N VAL A 312 -29.70 -5.20 11.21
CA VAL A 312 -30.78 -6.15 11.53
C VAL A 312 -30.28 -7.52 11.97
N THR A 313 -28.99 -7.82 11.89
CA THR A 313 -28.46 -9.14 12.24
C THR A 313 -27.49 -9.14 13.41
N ILE A 314 -26.79 -8.01 13.68
CA ILE A 314 -25.68 -7.99 14.65
C ILE A 314 -26.11 -8.10 16.11
N HIS A 315 -27.35 -7.79 16.43
CA HIS A 315 -27.87 -7.83 17.81
C HIS A 315 -28.49 -9.19 18.21
N GLY A 316 -28.27 -10.24 17.40
CA GLY A 316 -28.72 -11.59 17.71
C GLY A 316 -30.21 -11.84 17.42
N GLU A 317 -30.79 -11.04 16.53
CA GLU A 317 -32.10 -11.28 15.99
C GLU A 317 -32.10 -12.57 15.16
N GLU A 318 -32.93 -13.52 15.51
CA GLU A 318 -33.11 -14.77 14.77
C GLU A 318 -34.26 -14.62 13.77
N TYR A 319 -33.99 -14.88 12.51
CA TYR A 319 -34.95 -14.86 11.41
C TYR A 319 -35.39 -16.30 11.12
N ILE A 320 -36.70 -16.49 10.94
CA ILE A 320 -37.25 -17.80 10.61
C ILE A 320 -37.35 -18.07 9.12
N SER A 321 -37.16 -17.03 8.29
CA SER A 321 -37.15 -17.15 6.82
C SER A 321 -36.35 -16.01 6.14
N VAL A 322 -35.97 -16.25 4.92
CA VAL A 322 -35.35 -15.25 4.06
C VAL A 322 -36.30 -14.08 3.78
N GLU A 323 -37.58 -14.35 3.62
CA GLU A 323 -38.62 -13.33 3.43
C GLU A 323 -38.68 -12.36 4.62
N GLU A 324 -38.59 -12.86 5.84
CA GLU A 324 -38.57 -12.03 7.05
C GLU A 324 -37.31 -11.17 7.13
N LEU A 325 -36.14 -11.76 6.85
CA LEU A 325 -34.86 -11.01 6.74
C LEU A 325 -34.92 -9.91 5.66
N GLN A 326 -35.56 -10.21 4.51
CA GLN A 326 -35.76 -9.23 3.45
C GLN A 326 -36.64 -8.07 3.92
N GLN A 327 -37.72 -8.32 4.57
CA GLN A 327 -38.61 -7.28 5.10
C GLN A 327 -37.91 -6.40 6.16
N ALA A 328 -37.16 -7.02 7.06
CA ALA A 328 -36.45 -6.31 8.11
C ALA A 328 -35.28 -5.43 7.53
N SER A 329 -34.50 -5.97 6.61
CA SER A 329 -33.33 -5.27 6.04
C SER A 329 -33.68 -4.32 4.90
N GLY A 330 -34.77 -4.60 4.16
CA GLY A 330 -35.14 -3.88 2.95
C GLY A 330 -34.23 -4.12 1.75
N VAL A 331 -33.38 -5.16 1.79
CA VAL A 331 -32.48 -5.48 0.67
C VAL A 331 -33.23 -6.19 -0.46
N GLY A 332 -32.75 -6.02 -1.69
CA GLY A 332 -33.35 -6.65 -2.87
C GLY A 332 -33.10 -8.18 -2.91
N SER A 333 -33.99 -8.91 -3.59
CA SER A 333 -33.90 -10.38 -3.73
C SER A 333 -32.57 -10.82 -4.36
N SER A 334 -32.03 -10.07 -5.32
CA SER A 334 -30.73 -10.38 -5.93
C SER A 334 -29.55 -10.38 -4.93
N ILE A 335 -29.64 -9.62 -3.85
CA ILE A 335 -28.65 -9.62 -2.78
C ILE A 335 -28.78 -10.88 -1.93
N LEU A 336 -30.03 -11.26 -1.60
CA LEU A 336 -30.32 -12.48 -0.85
C LEU A 336 -29.91 -13.74 -1.61
N ASP A 337 -30.14 -13.77 -2.93
CA ASP A 337 -29.66 -14.85 -3.79
C ASP A 337 -28.14 -15.00 -3.74
N ARG A 338 -27.41 -13.89 -3.75
CA ARG A 338 -25.93 -13.90 -3.61
C ARG A 338 -25.48 -14.38 -2.23
N LEU A 339 -26.12 -13.91 -1.16
CA LEU A 339 -25.84 -14.37 0.19
C LEU A 339 -26.10 -15.89 0.32
N ARG A 340 -27.15 -16.39 -0.32
CA ARG A 340 -27.43 -17.82 -0.38
C ARG A 340 -26.35 -18.59 -1.13
N GLN A 341 -25.90 -18.09 -2.30
CA GLN A 341 -24.85 -18.73 -3.09
C GLN A 341 -23.53 -18.91 -2.33
N VAL A 342 -23.20 -17.99 -1.42
CA VAL A 342 -22.01 -18.07 -0.58
C VAL A 342 -22.26 -18.75 0.76
N GLY A 343 -23.45 -19.27 1.00
CA GLY A 343 -23.81 -19.97 2.24
C GLY A 343 -24.09 -19.08 3.44
N ALA A 344 -24.14 -17.76 3.26
CA ALA A 344 -24.29 -16.81 4.35
C ALA A 344 -25.66 -16.86 5.06
N LEU A 345 -26.69 -17.38 4.37
CA LEU A 345 -28.03 -17.56 4.92
C LEU A 345 -28.22 -18.88 5.70
N GLY A 346 -27.21 -19.79 5.66
CA GLY A 346 -27.33 -21.09 6.31
C GLY A 346 -28.52 -21.88 5.78
N ASP A 347 -29.28 -22.51 6.70
CA ASP A 347 -30.46 -23.33 6.38
C ASP A 347 -31.79 -22.54 6.45
N LEU A 348 -31.74 -21.21 6.38
CA LEU A 348 -32.97 -20.37 6.40
C LEU A 348 -33.88 -20.72 5.23
N PRO A 349 -35.18 -21.15 5.52
CA PRO A 349 -36.13 -21.40 4.44
C PRO A 349 -36.57 -20.12 3.75
N GLU A 350 -37.06 -20.21 2.52
CA GLU A 350 -37.51 -19.05 1.74
C GLU A 350 -38.63 -18.29 2.42
N SER A 351 -39.64 -19.02 2.89
CA SER A 351 -40.83 -18.47 3.55
C SER A 351 -41.16 -19.24 4.84
N SER A 352 -41.74 -18.56 5.80
CA SER A 352 -42.28 -19.14 7.00
C SER A 352 -43.62 -19.88 6.79
N GLN A 353 -44.19 -19.81 5.58
CA GLN A 353 -45.41 -20.52 5.24
C GLN A 353 -45.12 -22.00 5.00
N VAL A 354 -45.66 -22.86 5.85
CA VAL A 354 -45.63 -24.30 5.64
C VAL A 354 -46.52 -24.61 4.43
N SER A 355 -45.92 -25.01 3.32
CA SER A 355 -46.69 -25.51 2.18
C SER A 355 -47.25 -26.88 2.53
N PHE A 356 -48.55 -26.97 2.67
CA PHE A 356 -49.29 -28.22 2.87
C PHE A 356 -49.62 -28.91 1.52
N PHE A 357 -48.60 -29.13 0.67
CA PHE A 357 -48.76 -29.94 -0.54
C PHE A 357 -47.59 -30.90 -0.72
#